data_3e128a1adc2aee95610e4ef602e3a401
#
_entry.id   3e128a1adc2aee95610e4ef602e3a401
#
_cell.length_a   1.000
_cell.length_b   1.000
_cell.length_c   1.000
_cell.angle_alpha   90.00
_cell.angle_beta   90.00
_cell.angle_gamma   90.00
#
_symmetry.space_group_name_H-M   'P 1'
#
loop_
_entity.id
_entity.type
_entity.pdbx_description
1 polymer ?
#
loop_
_entity_poly.entity_id
_entity_poly.type
_entity_poly.pdbx_seq_one_letter_code
_entity_poly.pdbx_strand_id
1 'polypeptide(L)'
;YACLPVNDPSVFANLPYYLFSNDSPLALSWVHALRHPIWMMKFLANCRAKKSRQISQELAALLAHADAGLNPLIEAAAAEDLIIANGQLTVWRSATAADADWPGLTFRRDQGIPFEELSGAEAHAMEPALAFQPARGVYYPLARHIRDPLLLTQRLHQKFTELGGETIAKAVTELSNEGVQVRVHLGQDDVTAARVVLAAGAYSAQIKGGGAEHLPLQTERGYHLIYKDFGHYAARPVGWVEGGFYTAPMAQGLRLAGTVEIAALNAPQNPRRLDYIARKGAELWGDLPAPDATWMGCRPTLPDALPVIGPSPSCSKIIHAFGHQHLGLTLAGVTGRIVADLLDGRQPNLAIGGLSAARSFL
;
A
#
# COMPACT_ATOMS: atom_id res chain seq x y z
N TYR A 1 4.99 4.65 -10.70
CA TYR A 1 5.94 3.53 -10.83
C TYR A 1 5.50 2.26 -10.08
N ALA A 2 4.62 2.38 -9.11
CA ALA A 2 4.16 1.28 -8.25
C ALA A 2 3.06 0.40 -8.89
N CYS A 3 3.04 0.26 -10.22
CA CYS A 3 2.01 -0.47 -10.93
C CYS A 3 2.23 -2.00 -10.98
N LEU A 4 3.38 -2.50 -10.53
CA LEU A 4 3.60 -3.93 -10.43
C LEU A 4 3.01 -4.45 -9.11
N PRO A 5 2.10 -5.43 -9.16
CA PRO A 5 1.48 -6.00 -7.97
C PRO A 5 2.45 -6.91 -7.23
N VAL A 6 2.10 -7.26 -6.00
CA VAL A 6 2.79 -8.31 -5.23
C VAL A 6 2.59 -9.71 -5.83
N ASN A 7 1.60 -9.86 -6.70
CA ASN A 7 1.31 -11.09 -7.46
C ASN A 7 2.30 -11.23 -8.63
N ASP A 8 3.55 -11.53 -8.32
CA ASP A 8 4.60 -11.66 -9.32
C ASP A 8 4.88 -13.14 -9.63
N PRO A 9 5.13 -13.51 -10.91
CA PRO A 9 5.46 -14.88 -11.30
C PRO A 9 6.71 -15.44 -10.62
N SER A 10 7.65 -14.60 -10.20
CA SER A 10 8.87 -15.02 -9.48
C SER A 10 8.57 -15.68 -8.13
N VAL A 11 7.35 -15.48 -7.58
CA VAL A 11 6.88 -16.15 -6.37
C VAL A 11 7.02 -17.66 -6.49
N PHE A 12 6.74 -18.25 -7.67
CA PHE A 12 6.86 -19.69 -7.88
C PHE A 12 8.29 -20.20 -7.77
N ALA A 13 9.25 -19.45 -8.32
CA ALA A 13 10.67 -19.80 -8.26
C ALA A 13 11.25 -19.62 -6.86
N ASN A 14 10.78 -18.61 -6.13
CA ASN A 14 11.29 -18.22 -4.82
C ASN A 14 10.48 -18.82 -3.67
N LEU A 15 9.45 -19.62 -3.93
CA LEU A 15 8.58 -20.18 -2.90
C LEU A 15 9.32 -20.92 -1.79
N PRO A 16 10.30 -21.80 -2.07
CA PRO A 16 11.08 -22.45 -1.01
C PRO A 16 11.84 -21.46 -0.13
N TYR A 17 12.42 -20.42 -0.74
CA TYR A 17 13.12 -19.37 0.01
C TYR A 17 12.16 -18.61 0.93
N TYR A 18 10.99 -18.21 0.43
CA TYR A 18 9.99 -17.50 1.21
C TYR A 18 9.41 -18.33 2.37
N LEU A 19 9.33 -19.64 2.19
CA LEU A 19 8.75 -20.55 3.18
C LEU A 19 9.73 -20.98 4.27
N PHE A 20 11.02 -21.13 3.94
CA PHE A 20 12.00 -21.79 4.82
C PHE A 20 13.12 -20.87 5.28
N SER A 21 13.33 -19.70 4.64
CA SER A 21 14.39 -18.78 5.04
C SER A 21 13.91 -17.75 6.05
N ASN A 22 14.63 -17.63 7.16
CA ASN A 22 14.43 -16.52 8.09
C ASN A 22 14.97 -15.19 7.54
N ASP A 23 15.75 -15.23 6.48
CA ASP A 23 16.36 -14.07 5.79
C ASP A 23 15.51 -13.58 4.59
N SER A 24 14.25 -14.00 4.53
CA SER A 24 13.31 -13.58 3.49
C SER A 24 12.58 -12.28 3.87
N PRO A 25 12.38 -11.35 2.92
CA PRO A 25 11.53 -10.17 3.13
C PRO A 25 10.06 -10.52 3.31
N LEU A 26 9.64 -11.73 2.89
CA LEU A 26 8.31 -12.27 3.08
C LEU A 26 8.30 -13.31 4.20
N ALA A 27 7.37 -13.19 5.13
CA ALA A 27 7.08 -14.21 6.14
C ALA A 27 5.64 -14.69 6.02
N LEU A 28 5.46 -15.99 6.14
CA LEU A 28 4.16 -16.63 6.15
C LEU A 28 3.91 -17.30 7.50
N SER A 29 2.83 -16.91 8.17
CA SER A 29 2.32 -17.67 9.30
C SER A 29 1.67 -18.96 8.78
N TRP A 30 2.31 -20.10 9.01
CA TRP A 30 1.79 -21.40 8.57
C TRP A 30 0.40 -21.71 9.12
N VAL A 31 0.16 -21.35 10.39
CA VAL A 31 -1.15 -21.52 11.01
C VAL A 31 -2.21 -20.69 10.29
N HIS A 32 -1.86 -19.48 9.89
CA HIS A 32 -2.77 -18.60 9.14
C HIS A 32 -3.01 -19.13 7.72
N ALA A 33 -1.95 -19.53 7.01
CA ALA A 33 -2.05 -20.08 5.67
C ALA A 33 -2.92 -21.36 5.61
N LEU A 34 -2.74 -22.26 6.57
CA LEU A 34 -3.54 -23.49 6.67
C LEU A 34 -5.02 -23.21 7.00
N ARG A 35 -5.32 -22.10 7.65
CA ARG A 35 -6.71 -21.67 7.92
C ARG A 35 -7.36 -21.00 6.73
N HIS A 36 -6.58 -20.50 5.75
CA HIS A 36 -7.06 -19.77 4.58
C HIS A 36 -6.56 -20.36 3.25
N PRO A 37 -6.72 -21.67 3.01
CA PRO A 37 -6.15 -22.33 1.83
C PRO A 37 -6.73 -21.80 0.52
N ILE A 38 -8.02 -21.43 0.51
CA ILE A 38 -8.70 -20.88 -0.68
C ILE A 38 -8.08 -19.53 -1.06
N TRP A 39 -7.78 -18.68 -0.07
CA TRP A 39 -7.12 -17.39 -0.31
C TRP A 39 -5.74 -17.61 -0.93
N MET A 40 -4.95 -18.52 -0.38
CA MET A 40 -3.61 -18.86 -0.89
C MET A 40 -3.67 -19.39 -2.33
N MET A 41 -4.61 -20.27 -2.63
CA MET A 41 -4.80 -20.78 -4.01
C MET A 41 -5.17 -19.65 -4.99
N LYS A 42 -6.06 -18.73 -4.60
CA LYS A 42 -6.43 -17.57 -5.42
C LYS A 42 -5.23 -16.63 -5.62
N PHE A 43 -4.47 -16.36 -4.56
CA PHE A 43 -3.27 -15.54 -4.63
C PHE A 43 -2.25 -16.14 -5.61
N LEU A 44 -1.92 -17.42 -5.47
CA LEU A 44 -1.00 -18.10 -6.39
C LEU A 44 -1.55 -18.16 -7.83
N ALA A 45 -2.86 -18.32 -8.02
CA ALA A 45 -3.46 -18.27 -9.35
C ALA A 45 -3.27 -16.89 -10.02
N ASN A 46 -3.32 -15.82 -9.24
CA ASN A 46 -3.07 -14.45 -9.69
C ASN A 46 -1.57 -14.14 -9.92
N CYS A 47 -0.66 -14.95 -9.39
CA CYS A 47 0.78 -14.84 -9.69
C CYS A 47 1.16 -15.39 -11.09
N ARG A 48 0.23 -15.98 -11.85
CA ARG A 48 0.51 -16.41 -13.22
C ARG A 48 0.75 -15.20 -14.12
N ALA A 49 1.73 -15.26 -15.02
CA ALA A 49 2.20 -14.14 -15.82
C ALA A 49 1.06 -13.36 -16.53
N LYS A 50 0.06 -14.06 -17.11
CA LYS A 50 -1.08 -13.41 -17.78
C LYS A 50 -1.93 -12.59 -16.79
N LYS A 51 -2.21 -13.15 -15.62
CA LYS A 51 -3.02 -12.49 -14.57
C LYS A 51 -2.26 -11.32 -13.92
N SER A 52 -1.01 -11.54 -13.56
CA SER A 52 -0.14 -10.50 -13.03
C SER A 52 -0.06 -9.30 -13.97
N ARG A 53 0.09 -9.55 -15.28
CA ARG A 53 0.11 -8.48 -16.30
C ARG A 53 -1.24 -7.74 -16.40
N GLN A 54 -2.36 -8.44 -16.34
CA GLN A 54 -3.69 -7.82 -16.31
C GLN A 54 -3.86 -6.93 -15.07
N ILE A 55 -3.52 -7.44 -13.89
CA ILE A 55 -3.56 -6.67 -12.63
C ILE A 55 -2.67 -5.43 -12.73
N SER A 56 -1.46 -5.58 -13.29
CA SER A 56 -0.54 -4.45 -13.50
C SER A 56 -1.14 -3.36 -14.38
N GLN A 57 -1.88 -3.72 -15.44
CA GLN A 57 -2.54 -2.75 -16.32
C GLN A 57 -3.67 -2.00 -15.58
N GLU A 58 -4.46 -2.70 -14.78
CA GLU A 58 -5.53 -2.08 -13.98
C GLU A 58 -4.97 -1.16 -12.90
N LEU A 59 -3.88 -1.56 -12.23
CA LEU A 59 -3.17 -0.70 -11.28
C LEU A 59 -2.56 0.53 -11.97
N ALA A 60 -1.94 0.36 -13.14
CA ALA A 60 -1.38 1.48 -13.89
C ALA A 60 -2.46 2.49 -14.29
N ALA A 61 -3.64 2.01 -14.72
CA ALA A 61 -4.77 2.88 -15.04
C ALA A 61 -5.25 3.71 -13.84
N LEU A 62 -5.35 3.09 -12.66
CA LEU A 62 -5.69 3.83 -11.43
C LEU A 62 -4.59 4.83 -11.02
N LEU A 63 -3.34 4.40 -11.05
CA LEU A 63 -2.19 5.21 -10.64
C LEU A 63 -1.95 6.41 -11.56
N ALA A 64 -2.33 6.33 -12.83
CA ALA A 64 -2.28 7.45 -13.76
C ALA A 64 -3.13 8.65 -13.28
N HIS A 65 -4.13 8.41 -12.43
CA HIS A 65 -4.99 9.45 -11.87
C HIS A 65 -4.66 9.82 -10.41
N ALA A 66 -3.60 9.25 -9.83
CA ALA A 66 -3.25 9.45 -8.43
C ALA A 66 -3.01 10.94 -8.09
N ASP A 67 -2.19 11.61 -8.88
CA ASP A 67 -1.87 13.04 -8.68
C ASP A 67 -3.10 13.92 -8.89
N ALA A 68 -3.86 13.69 -9.96
CA ALA A 68 -5.08 14.43 -10.24
C ALA A 68 -6.15 14.28 -9.16
N GLY A 69 -6.15 13.13 -8.45
CA GLY A 69 -7.02 12.91 -7.31
C GLY A 69 -6.49 13.52 -6.00
N LEU A 70 -5.19 13.42 -5.75
CA LEU A 70 -4.60 13.80 -4.46
C LEU A 70 -4.26 15.29 -4.35
N ASN A 71 -3.79 15.92 -5.44
CA ASN A 71 -3.37 17.33 -5.41
C ASN A 71 -4.46 18.30 -4.92
N PRO A 72 -5.74 18.21 -5.37
CA PRO A 72 -6.77 19.11 -4.85
C PRO A 72 -7.03 18.93 -3.35
N LEU A 73 -6.82 17.71 -2.80
CA LEU A 73 -6.97 17.44 -1.37
C LEU A 73 -5.81 18.04 -0.57
N ILE A 74 -4.57 17.94 -1.10
CA ILE A 74 -3.39 18.55 -0.52
C ILE A 74 -3.54 20.07 -0.45
N GLU A 75 -3.96 20.71 -1.56
CA GLU A 75 -4.23 22.14 -1.63
C GLU A 75 -5.34 22.56 -0.66
N ALA A 76 -6.48 21.86 -0.65
CA ALA A 76 -7.59 22.15 0.26
C ALA A 76 -7.21 22.03 1.74
N ALA A 77 -6.26 21.17 2.08
CA ALA A 77 -5.75 20.95 3.43
C ALA A 77 -4.52 21.81 3.77
N ALA A 78 -4.08 22.71 2.86
CA ALA A 78 -2.86 23.52 2.99
C ALA A 78 -1.65 22.65 3.40
N ALA A 79 -1.43 21.53 2.68
CA ALA A 79 -0.47 20.49 3.04
C ALA A 79 0.66 20.31 1.99
N GLU A 80 0.90 21.29 1.13
CA GLU A 80 1.92 21.28 0.08
C GLU A 80 3.33 21.17 0.66
N ASP A 81 3.57 21.74 1.83
CA ASP A 81 4.84 21.67 2.56
C ASP A 81 5.22 20.24 3.00
N LEU A 82 4.26 19.33 3.00
CA LEU A 82 4.48 17.91 3.32
C LEU A 82 4.89 17.09 2.09
N ILE A 83 4.78 17.63 0.89
CA ILE A 83 5.06 16.92 -0.36
C ILE A 83 6.47 17.25 -0.82
N ILE A 84 7.31 16.23 -0.90
CA ILE A 84 8.68 16.36 -1.41
C ILE A 84 8.75 15.73 -2.80
N ALA A 85 9.09 16.55 -3.80
CA ALA A 85 9.17 16.17 -5.21
C ALA A 85 10.63 16.09 -5.66
N ASN A 86 11.39 15.13 -5.13
CA ASN A 86 12.80 14.93 -5.43
C ASN A 86 13.11 13.54 -6.01
N GLY A 87 12.09 12.89 -6.54
CA GLY A 87 12.20 11.58 -7.16
C GLY A 87 12.34 10.44 -6.15
N GLN A 88 12.60 9.24 -6.70
CA GLN A 88 12.88 8.02 -5.95
C GLN A 88 13.96 7.23 -6.69
N LEU A 89 14.93 6.71 -5.95
CA LEU A 89 15.99 5.85 -6.45
C LEU A 89 15.68 4.38 -6.11
N THR A 90 15.83 3.49 -7.06
CA THR A 90 15.86 2.03 -6.84
C THR A 90 17.26 1.53 -7.16
N VAL A 91 17.83 0.72 -6.28
CA VAL A 91 19.19 0.19 -6.46
C VAL A 91 19.23 -1.33 -6.36
N TRP A 92 20.16 -1.93 -7.11
CA TRP A 92 20.51 -3.34 -7.07
C TRP A 92 21.97 -3.47 -6.69
N ARG A 93 22.27 -4.36 -5.75
CA ARG A 93 23.65 -4.65 -5.32
C ARG A 93 24.37 -5.52 -6.35
N SER A 94 23.64 -6.39 -7.07
CA SER A 94 24.17 -7.26 -8.10
C SER A 94 23.58 -6.99 -9.48
N ALA A 95 24.39 -7.13 -10.53
CA ALA A 95 23.92 -7.01 -11.91
C ALA A 95 22.92 -8.10 -12.27
N THR A 96 23.11 -9.33 -11.75
CA THR A 96 22.17 -10.44 -11.98
C THR A 96 20.77 -10.15 -11.44
N ALA A 97 20.65 -9.54 -10.25
CA ALA A 97 19.38 -9.15 -9.70
C ALA A 97 18.72 -8.04 -10.54
N ALA A 98 19.51 -7.06 -11.00
CA ALA A 98 19.00 -6.01 -11.88
C ALA A 98 18.48 -6.56 -13.22
N ASP A 99 19.21 -7.52 -13.82
CA ASP A 99 18.79 -8.18 -15.06
C ASP A 99 17.51 -9.00 -14.89
N ALA A 100 17.32 -9.62 -13.73
CA ALA A 100 16.09 -10.37 -13.41
C ALA A 100 14.83 -9.46 -13.32
N ASP A 101 15.00 -8.20 -12.90
CA ASP A 101 13.92 -7.22 -12.81
C ASP A 101 13.65 -6.45 -14.12
N TRP A 102 14.46 -6.65 -15.16
CA TRP A 102 14.34 -5.95 -16.43
C TRP A 102 12.96 -6.03 -17.08
N PRO A 103 12.25 -7.18 -17.07
CA PRO A 103 10.89 -7.26 -17.61
C PRO A 103 9.91 -6.29 -16.90
N GLY A 104 10.07 -6.08 -15.60
CA GLY A 104 9.27 -5.12 -14.83
C GLY A 104 9.58 -3.67 -15.20
N LEU A 105 10.83 -3.34 -15.47
CA LEU A 105 11.25 -2.01 -15.96
C LEU A 105 10.70 -1.76 -17.37
N THR A 106 10.80 -2.74 -18.26
CA THR A 106 10.23 -2.68 -19.61
C THR A 106 8.71 -2.43 -19.55
N PHE A 107 7.99 -3.17 -18.69
CA PHE A 107 6.57 -2.94 -18.49
C PHE A 107 6.26 -1.51 -18.06
N ARG A 108 7.01 -0.94 -17.10
CA ARG A 108 6.83 0.45 -16.67
C ARG A 108 7.04 1.44 -17.82
N ARG A 109 8.06 1.22 -18.64
CA ARG A 109 8.33 2.02 -19.84
C ARG A 109 7.16 1.96 -20.84
N ASP A 110 6.62 0.76 -21.09
CA ASP A 110 5.46 0.54 -21.95
C ASP A 110 4.19 1.24 -21.43
N GLN A 111 4.08 1.44 -20.11
CA GLN A 111 3.00 2.21 -19.48
C GLN A 111 3.27 3.73 -19.46
N GLY A 112 4.32 4.20 -20.11
CA GLY A 112 4.67 5.62 -20.17
C GLY A 112 5.22 6.19 -18.86
N ILE A 113 5.69 5.34 -17.94
CA ILE A 113 6.30 5.79 -16.67
C ILE A 113 7.73 6.20 -16.95
N PRO A 114 8.08 7.49 -16.77
CA PRO A 114 9.44 7.96 -17.03
C PRO A 114 10.38 7.49 -15.91
N PHE A 115 11.53 6.99 -16.30
CA PHE A 115 12.63 6.70 -15.41
C PHE A 115 13.97 6.80 -16.15
N GLU A 116 15.03 6.99 -15.40
CA GLU A 116 16.39 7.07 -15.88
C GLU A 116 17.18 5.84 -15.39
N GLU A 117 17.88 5.18 -16.30
CA GLU A 117 18.75 4.08 -15.96
C GLU A 117 20.13 4.65 -15.59
N LEU A 118 20.67 4.20 -14.46
CA LEU A 118 21.89 4.69 -13.89
C LEU A 118 22.92 3.56 -13.76
N SER A 119 24.18 3.87 -14.07
CA SER A 119 25.30 3.05 -13.63
C SER A 119 25.38 3.03 -12.11
N GLY A 120 26.13 2.07 -11.56
CA GLY A 120 26.33 2.02 -10.11
C GLY A 120 27.03 3.26 -9.55
N ALA A 121 27.94 3.87 -10.31
CA ALA A 121 28.63 5.10 -9.91
C ALA A 121 27.68 6.30 -9.87
N GLU A 122 26.81 6.45 -10.88
CA GLU A 122 25.80 7.53 -10.92
C GLU A 122 24.77 7.36 -9.79
N ALA A 123 24.30 6.13 -9.55
CA ALA A 123 23.38 5.84 -8.45
C ALA A 123 24.02 6.15 -7.08
N HIS A 124 25.30 5.79 -6.89
CA HIS A 124 26.02 6.11 -5.66
C HIS A 124 26.29 7.61 -5.51
N ALA A 125 26.56 8.32 -6.61
CA ALA A 125 26.71 9.79 -6.58
C ALA A 125 25.42 10.51 -6.19
N MET A 126 24.25 9.93 -6.51
CA MET A 126 22.94 10.47 -6.08
C MET A 126 22.66 10.25 -4.58
N GLU A 127 23.20 9.18 -3.99
CA GLU A 127 23.06 8.83 -2.56
C GLU A 127 24.43 8.38 -2.02
N PRO A 128 25.32 9.34 -1.70
CA PRO A 128 26.71 9.02 -1.32
C PRO A 128 26.84 8.31 0.03
N ALA A 129 25.81 8.35 0.87
CA ALA A 129 25.79 7.65 2.15
C ALA A 129 25.50 6.14 2.05
N LEU A 130 25.22 5.62 0.85
CA LEU A 130 25.09 4.17 0.66
C LEU A 130 26.39 3.44 1.06
N ALA A 131 26.28 2.42 1.92
CA ALA A 131 27.43 1.66 2.42
C ALA A 131 28.07 0.74 1.36
N PHE A 132 27.46 0.63 0.19
CA PHE A 132 28.03 -0.10 -0.95
C PHE A 132 27.76 0.64 -2.26
N GLN A 133 28.63 0.43 -3.24
CA GLN A 133 28.36 0.91 -4.59
C GLN A 133 27.38 -0.06 -5.28
N PRO A 134 26.18 0.42 -5.70
CA PRO A 134 25.25 -0.41 -6.46
C PRO A 134 25.88 -0.93 -7.77
N ALA A 135 25.41 -2.05 -8.26
CA ALA A 135 25.74 -2.50 -9.61
C ALA A 135 24.95 -1.69 -10.66
N ARG A 136 23.70 -1.34 -10.37
CA ARG A 136 22.82 -0.52 -11.20
C ARG A 136 21.85 0.27 -10.33
N GLY A 137 21.32 1.38 -10.90
CA GLY A 137 20.24 2.16 -10.33
C GLY A 137 19.17 2.49 -11.36
N VAL A 138 17.98 2.81 -10.87
CA VAL A 138 16.89 3.42 -11.64
C VAL A 138 16.34 4.59 -10.85
N TYR A 139 16.30 5.75 -11.46
CA TYR A 139 15.75 6.95 -10.89
C TYR A 139 14.38 7.29 -11.51
N TYR A 140 13.39 7.52 -10.66
CA TYR A 140 12.03 7.94 -11.05
C TYR A 140 11.86 9.42 -10.73
N PRO A 141 12.10 10.34 -11.70
CA PRO A 141 12.15 11.79 -11.44
C PRO A 141 10.82 12.38 -10.99
N LEU A 142 9.71 11.82 -11.44
CA LEU A 142 8.37 12.28 -11.08
C LEU A 142 7.82 11.67 -9.78
N ALA A 143 8.58 10.79 -9.13
CA ALA A 143 8.14 10.24 -7.85
C ALA A 143 8.17 11.32 -6.75
N ARG A 144 7.13 11.32 -5.93
CA ARG A 144 7.00 12.22 -4.77
C ARG A 144 6.80 11.39 -3.52
N HIS A 145 7.17 11.93 -2.38
CA HIS A 145 6.86 11.31 -1.10
C HIS A 145 6.26 12.33 -0.12
N ILE A 146 5.54 11.83 0.84
CA ILE A 146 4.93 12.62 1.90
C ILE A 146 5.83 12.47 3.13
N ARG A 147 6.44 13.57 3.56
CA ARG A 147 7.39 13.56 4.68
C ARG A 147 6.74 13.26 6.04
N ASP A 148 5.44 13.50 6.18
CA ASP A 148 4.65 13.15 7.36
C ASP A 148 3.22 12.75 6.98
N PRO A 149 2.97 11.43 6.76
CA PRO A 149 1.62 10.95 6.41
C PRO A 149 0.58 11.13 7.52
N LEU A 150 1.01 11.11 8.79
CA LEU A 150 0.09 11.34 9.91
C LEU A 150 -0.40 12.78 9.91
N LEU A 151 0.53 13.74 9.79
CA LEU A 151 0.18 15.16 9.74
C LEU A 151 -0.70 15.48 8.52
N LEU A 152 -0.43 14.88 7.35
CA LEU A 152 -1.32 15.01 6.20
C LEU A 152 -2.75 14.55 6.53
N THR A 153 -2.89 13.38 7.14
CA THR A 153 -4.20 12.85 7.52
C THR A 153 -4.91 13.77 8.53
N GLN A 154 -4.17 14.33 9.49
CA GLN A 154 -4.71 15.29 10.46
C GLN A 154 -5.19 16.58 9.80
N ARG A 155 -4.44 17.14 8.85
CA ARG A 155 -4.84 18.34 8.11
C ARG A 155 -6.09 18.09 7.23
N LEU A 156 -6.15 16.92 6.58
CA LEU A 156 -7.35 16.50 5.83
C LEU A 156 -8.55 16.34 6.74
N HIS A 157 -8.38 15.76 7.92
CA HIS A 157 -9.45 15.64 8.93
C HIS A 157 -9.90 17.01 9.45
N GLN A 158 -8.96 17.91 9.71
CA GLN A 158 -9.28 19.29 10.09
C GLN A 158 -10.12 19.96 9.00
N LYS A 159 -9.70 19.83 7.72
CA LYS A 159 -10.45 20.37 6.59
C LYS A 159 -11.85 19.79 6.46
N PHE A 160 -12.00 18.48 6.67
CA PHE A 160 -13.30 17.83 6.72
C PHE A 160 -14.22 18.44 7.79
N THR A 161 -13.68 18.72 8.98
CA THR A 161 -14.43 19.35 10.09
C THR A 161 -14.80 20.80 9.77
N GLU A 162 -13.88 21.59 9.17
CA GLU A 162 -14.14 22.97 8.71
C GLU A 162 -15.28 23.03 7.67
N LEU A 163 -15.43 21.98 6.87
CA LEU A 163 -16.52 21.84 5.90
C LEU A 163 -17.84 21.34 6.51
N GLY A 164 -17.92 21.22 7.83
CA GLY A 164 -19.10 20.78 8.56
C GLY A 164 -19.21 19.26 8.77
N GLY A 165 -18.13 18.52 8.50
CA GLY A 165 -18.07 17.10 8.78
C GLY A 165 -17.97 16.82 10.28
N GLU A 166 -18.67 15.80 10.75
CA GLU A 166 -18.64 15.37 12.16
C GLU A 166 -17.88 14.05 12.32
N THR A 167 -17.17 13.93 13.44
CA THR A 167 -16.41 12.71 13.77
C THR A 167 -16.99 12.06 15.03
N ILE A 168 -17.38 10.79 14.90
CA ILE A 168 -17.83 9.96 16.02
C ILE A 168 -16.74 8.95 16.33
N ALA A 169 -16.04 9.13 17.45
CA ALA A 169 -14.93 8.27 17.88
C ALA A 169 -15.45 6.95 18.51
N LYS A 170 -16.21 6.16 17.73
CA LYS A 170 -16.77 4.87 18.15
C LYS A 170 -16.50 3.81 17.09
N ALA A 171 -16.40 2.56 17.54
CA ALA A 171 -16.24 1.42 16.63
C ALA A 171 -17.60 1.07 16.00
N VAL A 172 -17.61 0.94 14.67
CA VAL A 172 -18.76 0.39 13.93
C VAL A 172 -18.68 -1.14 14.00
N THR A 173 -19.76 -1.77 14.39
CA THR A 173 -19.85 -3.24 14.51
C THR A 173 -20.71 -3.89 13.43
N GLU A 174 -21.75 -3.17 12.97
CA GLU A 174 -22.74 -3.68 12.03
C GLU A 174 -23.38 -2.56 11.22
N LEU A 175 -23.81 -2.88 10.00
CA LEU A 175 -24.61 -2.03 9.12
C LEU A 175 -25.92 -2.76 8.80
N SER A 176 -27.08 -2.12 9.05
CA SER A 176 -28.39 -2.68 8.76
C SER A 176 -29.12 -1.84 7.73
N ASN A 177 -29.56 -2.49 6.63
CA ASN A 177 -30.37 -1.81 5.61
C ASN A 177 -31.82 -1.67 6.08
N GLU A 178 -32.28 -0.44 6.31
CA GLU A 178 -33.63 -0.10 6.73
C GLU A 178 -34.50 0.46 5.59
N GLY A 179 -34.28 -0.04 4.38
CA GLY A 179 -35.03 0.40 3.20
C GLY A 179 -34.56 1.76 2.68
N VAL A 180 -35.00 2.87 3.28
CA VAL A 180 -34.60 4.23 2.83
C VAL A 180 -33.19 4.62 3.32
N GLN A 181 -32.81 4.15 4.48
CA GLN A 181 -31.56 4.48 5.18
C GLN A 181 -30.75 3.23 5.53
N VAL A 182 -29.52 3.43 5.93
CA VAL A 182 -28.64 2.43 6.53
C VAL A 182 -28.43 2.81 7.99
N ARG A 183 -28.70 1.91 8.93
CA ARG A 183 -28.37 2.06 10.34
C ARG A 183 -26.94 1.61 10.55
N VAL A 184 -26.14 2.43 11.23
CA VAL A 184 -24.76 2.18 11.61
C VAL A 184 -24.73 1.91 13.12
N HIS A 185 -24.40 0.68 13.51
CA HIS A 185 -24.38 0.26 14.91
C HIS A 185 -23.05 0.61 15.57
N LEU A 186 -23.10 1.44 16.61
CA LEU A 186 -21.97 1.97 17.37
C LEU A 186 -21.94 1.44 18.83
N GLY A 187 -22.51 0.29 19.06
CA GLY A 187 -22.71 -0.29 20.38
C GLY A 187 -24.07 0.09 20.94
N GLN A 188 -24.13 1.03 21.91
CA GLN A 188 -25.40 1.48 22.51
C GLN A 188 -26.06 2.64 21.75
N ASP A 189 -25.26 3.35 20.94
CA ASP A 189 -25.76 4.52 20.18
C ASP A 189 -25.66 4.22 18.68
N ASP A 190 -26.78 4.22 18.01
CA ASP A 190 -26.86 4.02 16.57
C ASP A 190 -27.01 5.37 15.86
N VAL A 191 -26.51 5.45 14.64
CA VAL A 191 -26.78 6.55 13.72
C VAL A 191 -27.37 6.01 12.42
N THR A 192 -28.16 6.84 11.75
CA THR A 192 -28.71 6.49 10.44
C THR A 192 -28.17 7.43 9.38
N ALA A 193 -27.93 6.90 8.18
CA ALA A 193 -27.46 7.66 7.04
C ALA A 193 -28.16 7.21 5.75
N ALA A 194 -28.36 8.12 4.82
CA ALA A 194 -28.91 7.78 3.51
C ALA A 194 -27.98 6.84 2.73
N ARG A 195 -26.67 7.00 2.90
CA ARG A 195 -25.60 6.16 2.30
C ARG A 195 -24.44 6.03 3.25
N VAL A 196 -23.69 4.93 3.14
CA VAL A 196 -22.52 4.63 3.96
C VAL A 196 -21.33 4.29 3.06
N VAL A 197 -20.15 4.82 3.36
CA VAL A 197 -18.90 4.40 2.75
C VAL A 197 -18.14 3.50 3.72
N LEU A 198 -17.96 2.23 3.36
CA LEU A 198 -17.17 1.29 4.14
C LEU A 198 -15.69 1.41 3.71
N ALA A 199 -14.91 2.15 4.51
CA ALA A 199 -13.50 2.45 4.29
C ALA A 199 -12.60 2.04 5.46
N ALA A 200 -12.97 0.95 6.16
CA ALA A 200 -12.31 0.49 7.39
C ALA A 200 -11.02 -0.34 7.14
N GLY A 201 -10.47 -0.30 5.93
CA GLY A 201 -9.21 -0.98 5.58
C GLY A 201 -9.25 -2.46 5.88
N ALA A 202 -8.28 -2.97 6.64
CA ALA A 202 -8.19 -4.38 7.00
C ALA A 202 -9.34 -4.86 7.94
N TYR A 203 -10.06 -3.93 8.57
CA TYR A 203 -11.19 -4.23 9.44
C TYR A 203 -12.53 -4.31 8.69
N SER A 204 -12.57 -3.97 7.41
CA SER A 204 -13.82 -3.90 6.64
C SER A 204 -14.62 -5.21 6.64
N ALA A 205 -13.94 -6.35 6.61
CA ALA A 205 -14.60 -7.67 6.65
C ALA A 205 -15.13 -8.05 8.04
N GLN A 206 -14.84 -7.29 9.11
CA GLN A 206 -15.34 -7.54 10.45
C GLN A 206 -16.67 -6.81 10.74
N ILE A 207 -17.04 -5.86 9.88
CA ILE A 207 -18.26 -5.08 10.01
C ILE A 207 -19.40 -5.86 9.35
N LYS A 208 -20.32 -6.39 10.16
CA LYS A 208 -21.45 -7.19 9.69
C LYS A 208 -22.42 -6.37 8.83
N GLY A 209 -23.10 -7.03 7.88
CA GLY A 209 -24.10 -6.39 7.03
C GLY A 209 -23.52 -5.43 5.98
N GLY A 210 -22.21 -5.21 5.98
CA GLY A 210 -21.52 -4.37 4.99
C GLY A 210 -21.34 -5.03 3.62
N GLY A 211 -21.49 -6.37 3.56
CA GLY A 211 -21.23 -7.17 2.35
C GLY A 211 -19.74 -7.42 2.10
N ALA A 212 -18.86 -6.98 3.01
CA ALA A 212 -17.42 -7.21 2.95
C ALA A 212 -16.99 -8.50 3.67
N GLU A 213 -17.81 -9.06 4.54
CA GLU A 213 -17.55 -10.23 5.35
C GLU A 213 -17.33 -11.52 4.54
N HIS A 214 -17.84 -11.54 3.32
CA HIS A 214 -17.69 -12.66 2.38
C HIS A 214 -16.52 -12.51 1.41
N LEU A 215 -15.86 -11.35 1.43
CA LEU A 215 -14.74 -11.09 0.55
C LEU A 215 -13.46 -11.75 1.08
N PRO A 216 -12.57 -12.20 0.18
CA PRO A 216 -11.32 -12.83 0.58
C PRO A 216 -10.29 -11.78 1.01
N LEU A 217 -10.66 -10.93 1.98
CA LEU A 217 -9.80 -9.90 2.54
C LEU A 217 -8.89 -10.52 3.61
N GLN A 218 -7.61 -10.37 3.46
CA GLN A 218 -6.59 -10.78 4.43
C GLN A 218 -5.67 -9.63 4.80
N THR A 219 -4.79 -9.86 5.75
CA THR A 219 -3.87 -8.86 6.25
C THR A 219 -2.44 -9.17 5.86
N GLU A 220 -1.81 -8.29 5.12
CA GLU A 220 -0.37 -8.22 4.98
C GLU A 220 0.18 -7.20 5.97
N ARG A 221 0.96 -7.67 6.93
CA ARG A 221 1.54 -6.84 7.98
C ARG A 221 2.86 -6.28 7.48
N GLY A 222 2.97 -4.96 7.48
CA GLY A 222 4.18 -4.23 7.15
C GLY A 222 4.80 -3.62 8.40
N TYR A 223 6.12 -3.52 8.39
CA TYR A 223 6.89 -3.03 9.53
C TYR A 223 7.74 -1.84 9.12
N HIS A 224 8.02 -0.93 10.05
CA HIS A 224 9.04 0.08 9.84
C HIS A 224 9.82 0.41 11.11
N LEU A 225 11.03 0.91 10.90
CA LEU A 225 11.91 1.47 11.92
C LEU A 225 12.12 2.95 11.65
N ILE A 226 12.31 3.75 12.70
CA ILE A 226 12.67 5.17 12.63
C ILE A 226 14.00 5.39 13.35
N TYR A 227 14.90 6.13 12.70
CA TYR A 227 16.18 6.61 13.21
C TYR A 227 16.18 8.14 13.15
N LYS A 228 15.96 8.81 14.29
CA LYS A 228 15.65 10.24 14.35
C LYS A 228 16.75 11.13 13.78
N ASP A 229 17.99 10.87 14.13
CA ASP A 229 19.12 11.73 13.76
C ASP A 229 19.72 11.39 12.38
N PHE A 230 19.16 10.41 11.69
CA PHE A 230 19.71 9.86 10.46
C PHE A 230 18.95 10.30 9.18
N GLY A 231 18.02 11.25 9.29
CA GLY A 231 17.25 11.75 8.13
C GLY A 231 18.12 12.27 6.98
N HIS A 232 19.33 12.73 7.29
CA HIS A 232 20.31 13.25 6.32
C HIS A 232 21.02 12.15 5.52
N TYR A 233 20.90 10.87 5.88
CA TYR A 233 21.51 9.75 5.16
C TYR A 233 20.92 9.57 3.77
N ALA A 234 19.64 9.84 3.59
CA ALA A 234 18.96 9.74 2.32
C ALA A 234 18.48 11.12 1.86
N ALA A 235 18.82 11.53 0.64
CA ALA A 235 18.28 12.75 0.05
C ALA A 235 16.86 12.55 -0.47
N ARG A 236 16.49 11.30 -0.79
CA ARG A 236 15.19 10.89 -1.37
C ARG A 236 14.83 9.47 -0.92
N PRO A 237 13.61 8.98 -1.23
CA PRO A 237 13.29 7.58 -1.02
C PRO A 237 14.21 6.68 -1.84
N VAL A 238 14.79 5.67 -1.18
CA VAL A 238 15.66 4.65 -1.80
C VAL A 238 15.06 3.27 -1.59
N GLY A 239 14.83 2.53 -2.68
CA GLY A 239 14.47 1.12 -2.64
C GLY A 239 15.68 0.24 -2.90
N TRP A 240 16.00 -0.68 -2.01
CA TRP A 240 16.97 -1.73 -2.26
C TRP A 240 16.26 -3.05 -2.53
N VAL A 241 16.38 -3.52 -3.76
CA VAL A 241 15.55 -4.64 -4.24
C VAL A 241 15.86 -5.94 -3.52
N GLU A 242 17.14 -6.34 -3.42
CA GLU A 242 17.53 -7.56 -2.71
C GLU A 242 17.27 -7.47 -1.20
N GLY A 243 17.26 -6.26 -0.64
CA GLY A 243 16.89 -6.04 0.75
C GLY A 243 15.39 -6.13 1.00
N GLY A 244 14.57 -5.96 -0.04
CA GLY A 244 13.10 -6.06 0.06
C GLY A 244 12.48 -4.96 0.91
N PHE A 245 13.08 -3.75 0.97
CA PHE A 245 12.54 -2.63 1.71
C PHE A 245 12.88 -1.28 1.05
N TYR A 246 12.17 -0.25 1.49
CA TYR A 246 12.42 1.13 1.12
C TYR A 246 12.88 1.95 2.32
N THR A 247 13.74 2.91 2.06
CA THR A 247 14.09 3.94 3.03
C THR A 247 13.59 5.29 2.56
N ALA A 248 13.24 6.18 3.47
CA ALA A 248 12.81 7.52 3.12
C ALA A 248 13.19 8.52 4.23
N PRO A 249 13.65 9.73 3.86
CA PRO A 249 13.80 10.84 4.80
C PRO A 249 12.40 11.34 5.16
N MET A 250 12.03 11.17 6.43
CA MET A 250 10.75 11.61 6.97
C MET A 250 10.94 12.78 7.92
N ALA A 251 9.86 13.45 8.30
CA ALA A 251 9.93 14.53 9.31
C ALA A 251 10.53 14.06 10.63
N GLN A 252 10.35 12.78 10.98
CA GLN A 252 10.86 12.18 12.23
C GLN A 252 12.26 11.56 12.09
N GLY A 253 12.91 11.62 10.92
CA GLY A 253 14.21 11.02 10.68
C GLY A 253 14.22 10.05 9.50
N LEU A 254 15.19 9.14 9.45
CA LEU A 254 15.26 8.09 8.44
C LEU A 254 14.28 6.96 8.77
N ARG A 255 13.32 6.70 7.88
CA ARG A 255 12.41 5.57 7.99
C ARG A 255 12.87 4.43 7.09
N LEU A 256 13.03 3.25 7.65
CA LEU A 256 13.21 1.99 6.94
C LEU A 256 11.90 1.22 6.99
N ALA A 257 11.25 1.05 5.85
CA ALA A 257 9.92 0.43 5.76
C ALA A 257 9.92 -0.73 4.78
N GLY A 258 9.48 -1.89 5.21
CA GLY A 258 9.47 -3.06 4.34
C GLY A 258 8.88 -4.27 5.01
N THR A 259 9.26 -5.39 4.50
CA THR A 259 8.81 -6.75 4.82
C THR A 259 7.29 -6.93 4.67
N VAL A 260 6.91 -8.16 4.40
CA VAL A 260 5.53 -8.61 4.35
C VAL A 260 5.39 -9.81 5.27
N GLU A 261 4.42 -9.77 6.17
CA GLU A 261 4.03 -10.91 6.97
C GLU A 261 2.54 -11.19 6.77
N ILE A 262 2.23 -12.35 6.22
CA ILE A 262 0.85 -12.82 6.10
C ILE A 262 0.46 -13.50 7.40
N ALA A 263 -0.35 -12.84 8.22
CA ALA A 263 -0.77 -13.31 9.53
C ALA A 263 -2.13 -12.75 9.92
N ALA A 264 -2.70 -13.24 11.02
CA ALA A 264 -3.98 -12.75 11.53
C ALA A 264 -3.90 -11.26 11.94
N LEU A 265 -5.01 -10.55 11.74
CA LEU A 265 -5.13 -9.11 12.00
C LEU A 265 -4.67 -8.73 13.43
N ASN A 266 -5.08 -9.53 14.43
CA ASN A 266 -4.80 -9.29 15.85
C ASN A 266 -3.56 -10.07 16.37
N ALA A 267 -2.73 -10.67 15.48
CA ALA A 267 -1.52 -11.35 15.93
C ALA A 267 -0.53 -10.35 16.55
N PRO A 268 0.27 -10.72 17.56
CA PRO A 268 1.29 -9.86 18.12
C PRO A 268 2.34 -9.48 17.06
N GLN A 269 3.03 -8.36 17.29
CA GLN A 269 4.13 -7.92 16.45
C GLN A 269 5.24 -8.99 16.41
N ASN A 270 5.81 -9.24 15.23
CA ASN A 270 6.87 -10.22 15.04
C ASN A 270 8.24 -9.54 15.11
N PRO A 271 9.02 -9.71 16.20
CA PRO A 271 10.31 -9.04 16.35
C PRO A 271 11.32 -9.42 15.27
N ARG A 272 11.25 -10.64 14.72
CA ARG A 272 12.16 -11.07 13.65
C ARG A 272 12.03 -10.21 12.38
N ARG A 273 10.87 -9.59 12.15
CA ARG A 273 10.68 -8.66 11.02
C ARG A 273 11.38 -7.32 11.26
N LEU A 274 11.36 -6.85 12.49
CA LEU A 274 12.10 -5.65 12.88
C LEU A 274 13.61 -5.89 12.83
N ASP A 275 14.08 -7.01 13.37
CA ASP A 275 15.50 -7.41 13.31
C ASP A 275 15.99 -7.55 11.87
N TYR A 276 15.15 -8.11 10.97
CA TYR A 276 15.45 -8.18 9.55
C TYR A 276 15.69 -6.79 8.94
N ILE A 277 14.76 -5.84 9.17
CA ILE A 277 14.88 -4.48 8.64
C ILE A 277 16.10 -3.78 9.22
N ALA A 278 16.37 -3.92 10.53
CA ALA A 278 17.53 -3.30 11.18
C ALA A 278 18.84 -3.80 10.56
N ARG A 279 18.98 -5.12 10.42
CA ARG A 279 20.18 -5.73 9.83
C ARG A 279 20.36 -5.32 8.36
N LYS A 280 19.29 -5.37 7.55
CA LYS A 280 19.36 -4.93 6.15
C LYS A 280 19.57 -3.41 6.02
N GLY A 281 19.05 -2.65 6.97
CA GLY A 281 19.31 -1.21 7.05
C GLY A 281 20.79 -0.92 7.29
N ALA A 282 21.44 -1.65 8.18
CA ALA A 282 22.88 -1.54 8.42
C ALA A 282 23.72 -1.97 7.20
N GLU A 283 23.26 -2.99 6.44
CA GLU A 283 23.92 -3.35 5.17
C GLU A 283 23.81 -2.23 4.11
N LEU A 284 22.73 -1.44 4.11
CA LEU A 284 22.47 -0.37 3.13
C LEU A 284 23.16 0.94 3.50
N TRP A 285 23.13 1.32 4.78
CA TRP A 285 23.54 2.64 5.27
C TRP A 285 24.78 2.63 6.17
N GLY A 286 25.37 1.45 6.45
CA GLY A 286 26.45 1.30 7.42
C GLY A 286 25.92 1.16 8.84
N ASP A 287 26.76 1.52 9.81
CA ASP A 287 26.45 1.36 11.23
C ASP A 287 25.28 2.27 11.66
N LEU A 288 24.11 1.69 11.80
CA LEU A 288 22.96 2.32 12.41
C LEU A 288 22.85 1.88 13.88
N PRO A 289 22.49 2.77 14.83
CA PRO A 289 22.23 2.40 16.21
C PRO A 289 20.95 1.57 16.35
N ALA A 290 20.53 1.30 17.57
CA ALA A 290 19.19 0.81 17.81
C ALA A 290 18.15 1.83 17.31
N PRO A 291 17.05 1.38 16.68
CA PRO A 291 16.01 2.30 16.18
C PRO A 291 15.31 3.03 17.35
N ASP A 292 15.00 4.31 17.15
CA ASP A 292 14.27 5.12 18.13
C ASP A 292 12.80 4.71 18.26
N ALA A 293 12.22 4.21 17.19
CA ALA A 293 10.84 3.75 17.19
C ALA A 293 10.62 2.61 16.19
N THR A 294 9.64 1.78 16.50
CA THR A 294 9.17 0.68 15.67
C THR A 294 7.66 0.78 15.44
N TRP A 295 7.19 0.32 14.31
CA TRP A 295 5.76 0.32 14.02
C TRP A 295 5.39 -0.89 13.14
N MET A 296 4.15 -1.33 13.28
CA MET A 296 3.54 -2.36 12.44
C MET A 296 2.15 -1.94 12.03
N GLY A 297 1.82 -2.10 10.75
CA GLY A 297 0.50 -1.83 10.21
C GLY A 297 -0.06 -2.97 9.38
N CYS A 298 -1.38 -3.01 9.33
CA CYS A 298 -2.16 -4.03 8.65
C CYS A 298 -2.62 -3.53 7.28
N ARG A 299 -2.00 -4.03 6.21
CA ARG A 299 -2.41 -3.73 4.84
C ARG A 299 -3.60 -4.60 4.45
N PRO A 300 -4.72 -4.02 3.99
CA PRO A 300 -5.87 -4.78 3.51
C PRO A 300 -5.58 -5.40 2.15
N THR A 301 -5.43 -6.71 2.08
CA THR A 301 -4.98 -7.40 0.86
C THR A 301 -6.01 -8.38 0.35
N LEU A 302 -6.33 -8.27 -0.94
CA LEU A 302 -7.16 -9.20 -1.68
C LEU A 302 -6.29 -10.10 -2.57
N PRO A 303 -6.71 -11.32 -2.95
CA PRO A 303 -5.87 -12.25 -3.67
C PRO A 303 -5.37 -11.74 -5.03
N ASP A 304 -6.10 -10.80 -5.65
CA ASP A 304 -5.78 -10.18 -6.93
C ASP A 304 -5.07 -8.81 -6.79
N ALA A 305 -4.70 -8.41 -5.56
CA ALA A 305 -4.00 -7.16 -5.27
C ALA A 305 -4.72 -5.86 -5.72
N LEU A 306 -5.96 -5.93 -6.18
CA LEU A 306 -6.77 -4.78 -6.57
C LEU A 306 -7.69 -4.35 -5.42
N PRO A 307 -7.92 -3.04 -5.22
CA PRO A 307 -8.88 -2.58 -4.22
C PRO A 307 -10.32 -2.98 -4.57
N VAL A 308 -11.21 -2.89 -3.58
CA VAL A 308 -12.65 -2.94 -3.79
C VAL A 308 -13.19 -1.53 -3.70
N ILE A 309 -13.69 -1.02 -4.83
CA ILE A 309 -14.29 0.32 -4.94
C ILE A 309 -15.61 0.18 -5.72
N GLY A 310 -16.73 0.53 -5.08
CA GLY A 310 -18.03 0.44 -5.73
C GLY A 310 -19.16 0.02 -4.78
N PRO A 311 -20.39 -0.05 -5.29
CA PRO A 311 -21.54 -0.47 -4.48
C PRO A 311 -21.38 -1.89 -3.93
N SER A 312 -21.81 -2.09 -2.69
CA SER A 312 -21.92 -3.43 -2.10
C SER A 312 -22.95 -4.26 -2.85
N PRO A 313 -22.66 -5.53 -3.20
CA PRO A 313 -23.65 -6.42 -3.81
C PRO A 313 -24.89 -6.67 -2.95
N SER A 314 -24.77 -6.54 -1.63
CA SER A 314 -25.86 -6.76 -0.67
C SER A 314 -26.75 -5.53 -0.48
N CYS A 315 -26.23 -4.32 -0.67
CA CYS A 315 -26.95 -3.07 -0.49
C CYS A 315 -26.30 -1.92 -1.28
N SER A 316 -26.96 -1.41 -2.29
CA SER A 316 -26.43 -0.33 -3.16
C SER A 316 -26.21 1.01 -2.43
N LYS A 317 -26.73 1.17 -1.21
CA LYS A 317 -26.46 2.34 -0.35
C LYS A 317 -25.15 2.25 0.41
N ILE A 318 -24.51 1.08 0.43
CA ILE A 318 -23.20 0.88 1.01
C ILE A 318 -22.18 0.88 -0.12
N ILE A 319 -21.22 1.80 -0.07
CA ILE A 319 -20.14 1.90 -1.04
C ILE A 319 -18.87 1.35 -0.39
N HIS A 320 -18.22 0.41 -1.01
CA HIS A 320 -16.92 -0.11 -0.58
C HIS A 320 -15.78 0.79 -1.07
N ALA A 321 -14.79 1.05 -0.21
CA ALA A 321 -13.58 1.80 -0.52
C ALA A 321 -12.40 1.29 0.32
N PHE A 322 -11.95 0.06 0.09
CA PHE A 322 -10.87 -0.59 0.85
C PHE A 322 -10.07 -1.58 0.00
N GLY A 323 -9.08 -2.23 0.60
CA GLY A 323 -8.30 -3.26 -0.09
C GLY A 323 -7.11 -2.75 -0.90
N HIS A 324 -6.64 -1.52 -0.65
CA HIS A 324 -5.59 -0.84 -1.40
C HIS A 324 -4.17 -1.32 -1.11
N GLN A 325 -3.99 -2.33 -0.25
CA GLN A 325 -2.66 -2.83 0.17
C GLN A 325 -1.74 -1.70 0.65
N HIS A 326 -0.55 -1.58 0.03
CA HIS A 326 0.43 -0.52 0.32
C HIS A 326 0.19 0.78 -0.48
N LEU A 327 -0.81 0.80 -1.36
CA LEU A 327 -1.11 1.94 -2.25
C LEU A 327 -2.22 2.86 -1.70
N GLY A 328 -2.72 2.60 -0.48
CA GLY A 328 -3.88 3.31 0.06
C GLY A 328 -3.73 4.83 0.06
N LEU A 329 -2.59 5.36 0.49
CA LEU A 329 -2.34 6.80 0.49
C LEU A 329 -2.23 7.36 -0.94
N THR A 330 -1.50 6.67 -1.83
CA THR A 330 -1.34 7.09 -3.23
C THR A 330 -2.67 7.13 -3.98
N LEU A 331 -3.55 6.17 -3.72
CA LEU A 331 -4.85 6.04 -4.39
C LEU A 331 -6.01 6.72 -3.63
N ALA A 332 -5.75 7.34 -2.47
CA ALA A 332 -6.81 7.94 -1.64
C ALA A 332 -7.63 8.98 -2.40
N GLY A 333 -6.98 9.88 -3.14
CA GLY A 333 -7.64 10.94 -3.87
C GLY A 333 -8.50 10.43 -5.02
N VAL A 334 -7.99 9.52 -5.86
CA VAL A 334 -8.79 8.94 -6.95
C VAL A 334 -9.93 8.09 -6.43
N THR A 335 -9.72 7.33 -5.35
CA THR A 335 -10.79 6.58 -4.67
C THR A 335 -11.87 7.52 -4.14
N GLY A 336 -11.48 8.62 -3.49
CA GLY A 336 -12.42 9.62 -2.98
C GLY A 336 -13.27 10.24 -4.09
N ARG A 337 -12.71 10.55 -5.25
CA ARG A 337 -13.46 11.04 -6.42
C ARG A 337 -14.46 10.02 -6.94
N ILE A 338 -14.04 8.76 -7.11
CA ILE A 338 -14.94 7.68 -7.54
C ILE A 338 -16.09 7.53 -6.56
N VAL A 339 -15.80 7.52 -5.26
CA VAL A 339 -16.82 7.41 -4.21
C VAL A 339 -17.78 8.59 -4.22
N ALA A 340 -17.28 9.83 -4.38
CA ALA A 340 -18.13 11.02 -4.47
C ALA A 340 -19.07 10.95 -5.68
N ASP A 341 -18.60 10.54 -6.85
CA ASP A 341 -19.46 10.35 -8.03
C ASP A 341 -20.55 9.31 -7.78
N LEU A 342 -20.20 8.18 -7.16
CA LEU A 342 -21.18 7.13 -6.81
C LEU A 342 -22.21 7.62 -5.78
N LEU A 343 -21.78 8.41 -4.79
CA LEU A 343 -22.69 8.99 -3.79
C LEU A 343 -23.67 9.99 -4.42
N ASP A 344 -23.23 10.74 -5.44
CA ASP A 344 -24.09 11.67 -6.18
C ASP A 344 -24.92 10.99 -7.28
N GLY A 345 -24.81 9.66 -7.44
CA GLY A 345 -25.48 8.91 -8.50
C GLY A 345 -24.89 9.16 -9.89
N ARG A 346 -23.71 9.73 -9.97
CA ARG A 346 -22.97 9.92 -11.24
C ARG A 346 -22.15 8.67 -11.58
N GLN A 347 -21.92 8.46 -12.87
CA GLN A 347 -20.99 7.45 -13.33
C GLN A 347 -19.56 7.99 -13.20
N PRO A 348 -18.64 7.30 -12.50
CA PRO A 348 -17.23 7.69 -12.51
C PRO A 348 -16.64 7.66 -13.93
N ASN A 349 -15.73 8.61 -14.22
CA ASN A 349 -15.01 8.64 -15.50
C ASN A 349 -13.91 7.61 -15.62
N LEU A 350 -13.77 6.73 -14.65
CA LEU A 350 -12.86 5.59 -14.66
C LEU A 350 -13.66 4.29 -14.71
N ALA A 351 -13.16 3.33 -15.47
CA ALA A 351 -13.73 1.99 -15.48
C ALA A 351 -13.47 1.29 -14.15
N ILE A 352 -14.52 1.12 -13.34
CA ILE A 352 -14.44 0.50 -12.00
C ILE A 352 -14.94 -0.95 -11.97
N GLY A 353 -15.30 -1.54 -13.12
CA GLY A 353 -15.81 -2.91 -13.19
C GLY A 353 -14.86 -3.96 -12.61
N GLY A 354 -13.55 -3.81 -12.88
CA GLY A 354 -12.51 -4.64 -12.29
C GLY A 354 -12.29 -4.44 -10.78
N LEU A 355 -12.89 -3.38 -10.19
CA LEU A 355 -12.78 -3.08 -8.75
C LEU A 355 -14.02 -3.51 -7.96
N SER A 356 -15.03 -4.06 -8.63
CA SER A 356 -16.28 -4.50 -8.00
C SER A 356 -16.06 -5.58 -6.95
N ALA A 357 -16.82 -5.53 -5.85
CA ALA A 357 -16.88 -6.61 -4.86
C ALA A 357 -17.45 -7.93 -5.43
N ALA A 358 -18.18 -7.87 -6.54
CA ALA A 358 -18.76 -9.05 -7.21
C ALA A 358 -17.80 -9.76 -8.18
N ARG A 359 -16.54 -9.26 -8.34
CA ARG A 359 -15.55 -9.93 -9.20
C ARG A 359 -15.11 -11.27 -8.63
N SER A 360 -14.56 -12.14 -9.46
CA SER A 360 -14.17 -13.50 -9.06
C SER A 360 -12.95 -13.57 -8.14
N PHE A 361 -12.12 -12.51 -8.08
CA PHE A 361 -10.80 -12.49 -7.41
C PHE A 361 -9.83 -13.58 -7.95
N LEU A 362 -9.95 -13.93 -9.24
CA LEU A 362 -9.11 -14.90 -9.97
C LEU A 362 -8.51 -14.26 -11.21
#